data_f6a565c68ac3cebb2f5d4cedba4f4fac
#
_entry.id   f6a565c68ac3cebb2f5d4cedba4f4fac
#
_cell.length_a   1.000
_cell.length_b   1.000
_cell.length_c   1.000
_cell.angle_alpha   90.00
_cell.angle_beta   90.00
_cell.angle_gamma   90.00
#
_symmetry.space_group_name_H-M   'P 1'
#
loop_
_entity.id
_entity.type
_entity.pdbx_description
1 polymer ?
#
loop_
_entity_poly.entity_id
_entity_poly.type
_entity_poly.pdbx_seq_one_letter_code
_entity_poly.pdbx_strand_id
1 'polypeptide(L)'
;AEYKHEILIFDVRSKDVKKVQIDPEKQKIISYISGINIYSKPRKPSTIDDDFKPTLLLSDKGKIYFSLTSRDRKKVDICRADINTGEMEVLIEERMNTYIETRPLYLIKNETEMIHWSERDGWAHFYRYDNQGNLINRITKGSYHSDYIKHYDGKSNNLFFTAHGVDNQIDPYYEHTYKISLSGGTPKLLNKGNFNTMTYPSDNHRYFVNNFSRVNTTPESHLLNSDGTVIMKLETADLSALFETGYKFPETFKAKADDGITDLYGVIYKPFDFDENKKYPLLEYVYPGPQTEAVNKSFSVRMDRLDRMAQLGFIVITLGNRGGHPDRSKWYHNYGYGNLRDYGLADKKYVAQQLANRHSFIDIDRVGIYGHSGGGFMSTAAILVYPDFFKVAYSQAGNHDNSMYNSWWSETHHGIMEETDKDGNIKYKYDIDKNQSLAKNLKGHLFLVTGDMDNNCLLYTSPSPRDLL
;
A
#
# COMPACT_ATOMS: atom_id res chain seq x y z
N ALA A 1 20.72 -1.04 -21.50
CA ALA A 1 21.63 -2.12 -21.12
C ALA A 1 20.81 -3.19 -20.40
N GLU A 2 20.84 -4.40 -20.89
CA GLU A 2 20.25 -5.54 -20.21
C GLU A 2 21.20 -5.94 -19.08
N TYR A 3 20.75 -5.83 -17.84
CA TYR A 3 21.47 -6.36 -16.69
C TYR A 3 21.15 -7.86 -16.57
N LYS A 4 22.18 -8.71 -16.58
CA LYS A 4 22.03 -10.11 -16.20
C LYS A 4 22.19 -10.21 -14.69
N HIS A 5 21.16 -10.68 -14.03
CA HIS A 5 21.21 -10.97 -12.60
C HIS A 5 21.64 -12.42 -12.37
N GLU A 6 22.53 -12.63 -11.40
CA GLU A 6 23.01 -13.95 -11.00
C GLU A 6 22.99 -14.05 -9.47
N ILE A 7 22.78 -15.25 -8.95
CA ILE A 7 22.93 -15.54 -7.52
C ILE A 7 24.22 -16.31 -7.34
N LEU A 8 25.12 -15.74 -6.55
CA LEU A 8 26.39 -16.35 -6.18
C LEU A 8 26.38 -16.70 -4.70
N ILE A 9 26.81 -17.91 -4.38
CA ILE A 9 26.99 -18.42 -3.03
C ILE A 9 28.49 -18.44 -2.75
N PHE A 10 28.94 -17.66 -1.77
CA PHE A 10 30.34 -17.59 -1.36
C PHE A 10 30.54 -18.33 -0.03
N ASP A 11 31.37 -19.38 -0.05
CA ASP A 11 31.80 -20.06 1.17
C ASP A 11 32.98 -19.31 1.80
N VAL A 12 32.76 -18.73 2.98
CA VAL A 12 33.74 -17.89 3.68
C VAL A 12 34.97 -18.70 4.13
N ARG A 13 34.81 -20.02 4.35
CA ARG A 13 35.89 -20.88 4.86
C ARG A 13 36.76 -21.40 3.73
N SER A 14 36.17 -22.01 2.71
CA SER A 14 36.90 -22.54 1.54
C SER A 14 37.28 -21.44 0.53
N LYS A 15 36.62 -20.28 0.59
CA LYS A 15 36.69 -19.16 -0.37
C LYS A 15 36.20 -19.52 -1.78
N ASP A 16 35.45 -20.62 -1.90
CA ASP A 16 34.85 -21.03 -3.15
C ASP A 16 33.61 -20.19 -3.46
N VAL A 17 33.38 -19.96 -4.76
CA VAL A 17 32.18 -19.31 -5.26
C VAL A 17 31.40 -20.32 -6.08
N LYS A 18 30.11 -20.46 -5.74
CA LYS A 18 29.18 -21.31 -6.48
C LYS A 18 28.06 -20.46 -7.06
N LYS A 19 27.71 -20.71 -8.30
CA LYS A 19 26.58 -20.04 -8.97
C LYS A 19 25.33 -20.90 -8.88
N VAL A 20 24.18 -20.28 -8.58
CA VAL A 20 22.88 -20.92 -8.67
C VAL A 20 22.54 -21.16 -10.15
N GLN A 21 22.15 -22.39 -10.47
CA GLN A 21 21.86 -22.83 -11.82
C GLN A 21 20.42 -22.46 -12.20
N ILE A 22 20.24 -21.30 -12.83
CA ILE A 22 18.94 -20.87 -13.35
C ILE A 22 18.78 -21.43 -14.76
N ASP A 23 17.62 -22.05 -15.04
CA ASP A 23 17.27 -22.56 -16.37
C ASP A 23 17.40 -21.44 -17.41
N PRO A 24 18.19 -21.65 -18.50
CA PRO A 24 18.41 -20.66 -19.57
C PRO A 24 17.12 -20.16 -20.22
N GLU A 25 16.09 -21.00 -20.38
CA GLU A 25 14.81 -20.57 -20.97
C GLU A 25 14.05 -19.67 -20.02
N LYS A 26 14.08 -19.95 -18.73
CA LYS A 26 13.52 -19.04 -17.71
C LYS A 26 14.32 -17.74 -17.65
N GLN A 27 15.64 -17.79 -17.79
CA GLN A 27 16.51 -16.61 -17.75
C GLN A 27 16.24 -15.60 -18.89
N LYS A 28 15.70 -16.04 -20.03
CA LYS A 28 15.31 -15.15 -21.14
C LYS A 28 14.10 -14.27 -20.81
N ILE A 29 13.23 -14.73 -19.94
CA ILE A 29 11.96 -14.05 -19.58
C ILE A 29 12.14 -13.20 -18.31
N ILE A 30 13.17 -13.49 -17.50
CA ILE A 30 13.38 -12.90 -16.19
C ILE A 30 14.15 -11.59 -16.33
N SER A 31 13.58 -10.52 -15.79
CA SER A 31 14.26 -9.23 -15.69
C SER A 31 14.78 -8.94 -14.28
N TYR A 32 14.19 -9.57 -13.24
CA TYR A 32 14.55 -9.30 -11.86
C TYR A 32 14.71 -10.60 -11.07
N ILE A 33 15.76 -10.67 -10.27
CA ILE A 33 15.96 -11.67 -9.23
C ILE A 33 15.94 -10.94 -7.90
N SER A 34 15.03 -11.33 -7.02
CA SER A 34 14.90 -10.74 -5.69
C SER A 34 14.90 -11.82 -4.64
N GLY A 35 15.66 -11.61 -3.57
CA GLY A 35 15.56 -12.47 -2.41
C GLY A 35 14.18 -12.43 -1.78
N ILE A 36 13.68 -13.56 -1.31
CA ILE A 36 12.44 -13.64 -0.55
C ILE A 36 12.78 -13.80 0.93
N ASN A 37 12.25 -12.90 1.74
CA ASN A 37 12.31 -13.06 3.18
C ASN A 37 11.62 -14.34 3.60
N ILE A 38 12.29 -15.13 4.43
CA ILE A 38 11.68 -16.29 5.06
C ILE A 38 11.48 -16.02 6.55
N TYR A 39 10.32 -16.40 7.06
CA TYR A 39 10.03 -16.40 8.48
C TYR A 39 9.91 -17.85 8.94
N SER A 40 10.92 -18.34 9.61
CA SER A 40 10.92 -19.66 10.25
C SER A 40 10.99 -19.57 11.77
N LYS A 41 11.43 -18.42 12.29
CA LYS A 41 11.54 -18.16 13.73
C LYS A 41 11.14 -16.70 14.03
N PRO A 42 10.68 -16.40 15.25
CA PRO A 42 10.46 -15.02 15.67
C PRO A 42 11.75 -14.19 15.51
N ARG A 43 11.67 -13.05 14.85
CA ARG A 43 12.79 -12.11 14.79
C ARG A 43 12.89 -11.38 16.12
N LYS A 44 14.12 -11.17 16.62
CA LYS A 44 14.35 -10.18 17.66
C LYS A 44 14.06 -8.79 17.10
N PRO A 45 13.55 -7.86 17.92
CA PRO A 45 13.40 -6.47 17.49
C PRO A 45 14.69 -5.95 16.88
N SER A 46 14.59 -5.29 15.75
CA SER A 46 15.74 -4.68 15.09
C SER A 46 16.15 -3.39 15.81
N THR A 47 17.41 -3.06 15.73
CA THR A 47 17.94 -1.76 16.17
C THR A 47 17.90 -0.76 15.00
N ILE A 48 18.08 0.52 15.27
CA ILE A 48 17.99 1.63 14.29
C ILE A 48 18.86 1.42 13.04
N ASP A 49 19.92 0.62 13.14
CA ASP A 49 20.84 0.33 12.03
C ASP A 49 20.39 -0.80 11.10
N ASP A 50 19.19 -1.33 11.29
CA ASP A 50 18.71 -2.51 10.54
C ASP A 50 18.21 -2.21 9.12
N ASP A 51 18.09 -0.94 8.72
CA ASP A 51 17.65 -0.52 7.38
C ASP A 51 18.52 -1.06 6.25
N PHE A 52 19.77 -1.43 6.55
CA PHE A 52 20.73 -1.96 5.59
C PHE A 52 21.11 -3.43 5.82
N LYS A 53 20.51 -4.11 6.80
CA LYS A 53 20.82 -5.53 7.00
C LYS A 53 20.28 -6.36 5.84
N PRO A 54 21.15 -7.18 5.23
CA PRO A 54 20.70 -8.07 4.18
C PRO A 54 19.60 -8.98 4.72
N THR A 55 18.56 -9.12 3.96
CA THR A 55 17.47 -10.04 4.21
C THR A 55 18.02 -11.44 4.33
N LEU A 56 17.77 -12.12 5.45
CA LEU A 56 18.16 -13.51 5.59
C LEU A 56 17.30 -14.36 4.65
N LEU A 57 17.92 -14.84 3.60
CA LEU A 57 17.32 -15.69 2.58
C LEU A 57 17.62 -17.17 2.83
N LEU A 58 18.45 -17.45 3.82
CA LEU A 58 18.96 -18.79 4.16
C LEU A 58 18.11 -19.44 5.24
N SER A 59 17.58 -20.62 4.96
CA SER A 59 16.89 -21.46 5.90
C SER A 59 17.86 -22.25 6.80
N ASP A 60 17.34 -22.81 7.91
CA ASP A 60 18.13 -23.67 8.81
C ASP A 60 18.65 -24.94 8.11
N LYS A 61 18.01 -25.33 7.00
CA LYS A 61 18.41 -26.53 6.20
C LYS A 61 19.32 -26.19 5.02
N GLY A 62 19.95 -25.01 5.00
CA GLY A 62 20.87 -24.62 3.94
C GLY A 62 20.19 -24.39 2.59
N LYS A 63 18.97 -23.88 2.61
CA LYS A 63 18.25 -23.50 1.40
C LYS A 63 18.10 -21.99 1.33
N ILE A 64 18.28 -21.42 0.15
CA ILE A 64 17.96 -20.01 -0.12
C ILE A 64 16.69 -19.91 -0.93
N TYR A 65 15.90 -18.87 -0.63
CA TYR A 65 14.63 -18.60 -1.30
C TYR A 65 14.70 -17.27 -2.02
N PHE A 66 14.19 -17.23 -3.25
CA PHE A 66 14.20 -16.04 -4.09
C PHE A 66 13.07 -16.08 -5.11
N SER A 67 12.78 -14.95 -5.72
CA SER A 67 11.81 -14.85 -6.82
C SER A 67 12.51 -14.52 -8.13
N LEU A 68 12.00 -15.10 -9.21
CA LEU A 68 12.30 -14.74 -10.56
C LEU A 68 11.10 -14.01 -11.15
N THR A 69 11.28 -12.75 -11.55
CA THR A 69 10.17 -11.88 -11.97
C THR A 69 10.38 -11.38 -13.39
N SER A 70 9.35 -11.47 -14.23
CA SER A 70 9.35 -10.88 -15.57
C SER A 70 9.36 -9.34 -15.48
N ARG A 71 9.81 -8.67 -16.56
CA ARG A 71 9.86 -7.21 -16.59
C ARG A 71 8.48 -6.57 -16.42
N ASP A 72 7.46 -7.15 -17.03
CA ASP A 72 6.07 -6.71 -16.91
C ASP A 72 5.43 -7.07 -15.56
N ARG A 73 6.17 -7.80 -14.69
CA ARG A 73 5.76 -8.24 -13.35
C ARG A 73 4.50 -9.10 -13.30
N LYS A 74 4.07 -9.63 -14.44
CA LYS A 74 2.89 -10.51 -14.53
C LYS A 74 3.22 -11.98 -14.32
N LYS A 75 4.51 -12.30 -14.23
CA LYS A 75 5.04 -13.66 -13.99
C LYS A 75 6.05 -13.59 -12.84
N VAL A 76 5.78 -14.32 -11.78
CA VAL A 76 6.67 -14.47 -10.62
C VAL A 76 6.79 -15.94 -10.29
N ASP A 77 8.02 -16.46 -10.30
CA ASP A 77 8.35 -17.79 -9.84
C ASP A 77 9.01 -17.71 -8.47
N ILE A 78 8.47 -18.38 -7.48
CA ILE A 78 9.06 -18.54 -6.16
C ILE A 78 9.97 -19.77 -6.22
N CYS A 79 11.25 -19.56 -5.99
CA CYS A 79 12.30 -20.55 -6.18
C CYS A 79 13.03 -20.86 -4.89
N ARG A 80 13.60 -22.05 -4.83
CA ARG A 80 14.50 -22.50 -3.77
C ARG A 80 15.77 -23.06 -4.42
N ALA A 81 16.94 -22.77 -3.83
CA ALA A 81 18.19 -23.38 -4.23
C ALA A 81 18.94 -23.96 -3.02
N ASP A 82 19.65 -25.06 -3.25
CA ASP A 82 20.56 -25.67 -2.29
C ASP A 82 21.92 -24.97 -2.31
N ILE A 83 22.40 -24.52 -1.16
CA ILE A 83 23.68 -23.80 -1.06
C ILE A 83 24.90 -24.72 -1.37
N ASN A 84 24.75 -26.03 -1.22
CA ASN A 84 25.85 -26.97 -1.44
C ASN A 84 26.00 -27.36 -2.91
N THR A 85 24.89 -27.50 -3.64
CA THR A 85 24.93 -27.93 -5.05
C THR A 85 24.75 -26.78 -6.04
N GLY A 86 24.05 -25.69 -5.63
CA GLY A 86 23.62 -24.62 -6.53
C GLY A 86 22.41 -24.98 -7.39
N GLU A 87 21.89 -26.19 -7.24
CA GLU A 87 20.68 -26.64 -7.94
C GLU A 87 19.46 -25.87 -7.41
N MET A 88 18.61 -25.43 -8.33
CA MET A 88 17.37 -24.74 -8.00
C MET A 88 16.13 -25.49 -8.48
N GLU A 89 15.05 -25.25 -7.80
CA GLU A 89 13.72 -25.71 -8.18
C GLU A 89 12.70 -24.56 -8.06
N VAL A 90 11.66 -24.61 -8.88
CA VAL A 90 10.52 -23.68 -8.80
C VAL A 90 9.47 -24.33 -7.92
N LEU A 91 9.08 -23.64 -6.86
CA LEU A 91 8.08 -24.11 -5.91
C LEU A 91 6.68 -23.61 -6.24
N ILE A 92 6.54 -22.34 -6.63
CA ILE A 92 5.25 -21.72 -6.90
C ILE A 92 5.38 -20.82 -8.12
N GLU A 93 4.43 -20.92 -9.04
CA GLU A 93 4.30 -20.04 -10.19
C GLU A 93 3.09 -19.14 -10.02
N GLU A 94 3.32 -17.83 -9.97
CA GLU A 94 2.27 -16.82 -9.99
C GLU A 94 2.15 -16.21 -11.38
N ARG A 95 0.92 -16.12 -11.89
CA ARG A 95 0.60 -15.54 -13.20
C ARG A 95 -0.63 -14.69 -13.09
N MET A 96 -0.53 -13.41 -13.47
CA MET A 96 -1.64 -12.46 -13.41
C MET A 96 -1.65 -11.59 -14.67
N ASN A 97 -2.73 -10.87 -14.90
CA ASN A 97 -2.87 -9.91 -15.99
C ASN A 97 -2.37 -8.50 -15.62
N THR A 98 -2.06 -8.26 -14.35
CA THR A 98 -1.44 -7.05 -13.81
C THR A 98 -0.21 -7.45 -13.00
N TYR A 99 0.52 -6.49 -12.43
CA TYR A 99 1.68 -6.80 -11.61
C TYR A 99 1.33 -7.66 -10.39
N ILE A 100 2.28 -8.50 -10.01
CA ILE A 100 2.17 -9.42 -8.87
C ILE A 100 2.96 -8.83 -7.71
N GLU A 101 2.30 -8.64 -6.57
CA GLU A 101 2.96 -8.39 -5.31
C GLU A 101 3.43 -9.69 -4.66
N THR A 102 4.55 -9.61 -3.97
CA THR A 102 5.10 -10.72 -3.19
C THR A 102 5.22 -10.32 -1.72
N ARG A 103 4.96 -11.28 -0.84
CA ARG A 103 5.18 -11.14 0.60
C ARG A 103 6.22 -12.18 1.05
N PRO A 104 6.80 -12.03 2.24
CA PRO A 104 7.68 -13.05 2.80
C PRO A 104 7.04 -14.43 2.82
N LEU A 105 7.84 -15.45 2.53
CA LEU A 105 7.44 -16.85 2.64
C LEU A 105 7.54 -17.32 4.09
N TYR A 106 6.49 -17.92 4.63
CA TYR A 106 6.46 -18.35 6.01
C TYR A 106 6.66 -19.88 6.09
N LEU A 107 7.85 -20.32 6.53
CA LEU A 107 8.18 -21.74 6.67
C LEU A 107 7.67 -22.27 8.00
N ILE A 108 6.95 -23.39 7.97
CA ILE A 108 6.33 -24.01 9.14
C ILE A 108 6.69 -25.51 9.24
N LYS A 109 6.37 -26.12 10.37
CA LYS A 109 6.58 -27.55 10.62
C LYS A 109 7.99 -28.03 10.28
N ASN A 110 8.99 -27.32 10.78
CA ASN A 110 10.40 -27.61 10.50
C ASN A 110 10.73 -27.65 8.98
N GLU A 111 10.20 -26.65 8.24
CA GLU A 111 10.39 -26.46 6.79
C GLU A 111 9.84 -27.61 5.91
N THR A 112 8.88 -28.40 6.43
CA THR A 112 8.16 -29.39 5.60
C THR A 112 6.95 -28.79 4.89
N GLU A 113 6.53 -27.59 5.31
CA GLU A 113 5.43 -26.85 4.72
C GLU A 113 5.73 -25.37 4.71
N MET A 114 5.06 -24.64 3.83
CA MET A 114 5.17 -23.20 3.71
C MET A 114 3.81 -22.54 3.52
N ILE A 115 3.71 -21.28 3.93
CA ILE A 115 2.56 -20.43 3.69
C ILE A 115 3.00 -19.31 2.76
N HIS A 116 2.30 -19.19 1.64
CA HIS A 116 2.50 -18.16 0.63
C HIS A 116 1.29 -17.24 0.59
N TRP A 117 1.53 -15.93 0.46
CA TRP A 117 0.51 -14.91 0.28
C TRP A 117 0.31 -14.64 -1.20
N SER A 118 -0.95 -14.56 -1.66
CA SER A 118 -1.26 -14.31 -3.07
C SER A 118 -2.61 -13.62 -3.25
N GLU A 119 -2.71 -12.78 -4.29
CA GLU A 119 -3.94 -12.11 -4.72
C GLU A 119 -4.62 -12.84 -5.90
N ARG A 120 -4.24 -14.08 -6.21
CA ARG A 120 -4.69 -14.83 -7.42
C ARG A 120 -6.20 -14.97 -7.55
N ASP A 121 -6.93 -14.89 -6.45
CA ASP A 121 -8.40 -14.98 -6.42
C ASP A 121 -9.09 -13.60 -6.38
N GLY A 122 -8.36 -12.51 -6.68
CA GLY A 122 -8.87 -11.14 -6.67
C GLY A 122 -8.89 -10.48 -5.28
N TRP A 123 -8.56 -11.25 -4.22
CA TRP A 123 -8.32 -10.80 -2.86
C TRP A 123 -7.07 -11.45 -2.32
N ALA A 124 -6.40 -10.79 -1.38
CA ALA A 124 -5.19 -11.28 -0.75
C ALA A 124 -5.49 -12.37 0.28
N HIS A 125 -4.90 -13.53 0.09
CA HIS A 125 -5.10 -14.69 0.95
C HIS A 125 -3.84 -15.49 1.18
N PHE A 126 -3.85 -16.35 2.23
CA PHE A 126 -2.80 -17.29 2.54
C PHE A 126 -3.10 -18.66 1.95
N TYR A 127 -2.08 -19.23 1.31
CA TYR A 127 -2.10 -20.55 0.68
C TYR A 127 -1.03 -21.43 1.31
N ARG A 128 -1.37 -22.65 1.69
CA ARG A 128 -0.48 -23.60 2.31
C ARG A 128 0.01 -24.62 1.29
N TYR A 129 1.31 -24.82 1.25
CA TYR A 129 2.00 -25.71 0.35
C TYR A 129 2.87 -26.70 1.15
N ASP A 130 3.15 -27.87 0.57
CA ASP A 130 4.24 -28.72 1.03
C ASP A 130 5.61 -28.16 0.58
N ASN A 131 6.69 -28.80 0.99
CA ASN A 131 8.02 -28.36 0.64
C ASN A 131 8.45 -28.73 -0.79
N GLN A 132 7.63 -29.41 -1.56
CA GLN A 132 7.79 -29.65 -2.99
C GLN A 132 7.02 -28.62 -3.85
N GLY A 133 6.27 -27.70 -3.23
CA GLY A 133 5.47 -26.71 -3.95
C GLY A 133 4.08 -27.19 -4.33
N ASN A 134 3.60 -28.34 -3.82
CA ASN A 134 2.23 -28.79 -4.04
C ASN A 134 1.28 -28.05 -3.11
N LEU A 135 0.22 -27.47 -3.66
CA LEU A 135 -0.82 -26.79 -2.89
C LEU A 135 -1.59 -27.78 -2.02
N ILE A 136 -1.55 -27.57 -0.70
CA ILE A 136 -2.33 -28.36 0.27
C ILE A 136 -3.73 -27.81 0.39
N ASN A 137 -3.86 -26.50 0.72
CA ASN A 137 -5.15 -25.81 0.82
C ASN A 137 -4.99 -24.29 0.84
N ARG A 138 -6.09 -23.57 0.58
CA ARG A 138 -6.23 -22.15 0.87
C ARG A 138 -6.67 -21.99 2.33
N ILE A 139 -5.90 -21.21 3.12
CA ILE A 139 -6.16 -21.02 4.56
C ILE A 139 -7.26 -19.98 4.78
N THR A 140 -7.12 -18.81 4.15
CA THR A 140 -8.09 -17.70 4.24
C THR A 140 -8.87 -17.56 2.94
N LYS A 141 -10.15 -17.13 3.02
CA LYS A 141 -11.03 -16.96 1.86
C LYS A 141 -12.14 -15.97 2.15
N GLY A 142 -12.56 -15.20 1.17
CA GLY A 142 -13.65 -14.23 1.30
C GLY A 142 -13.34 -12.92 0.58
N SER A 143 -14.22 -11.94 0.73
CA SER A 143 -14.05 -10.61 0.14
C SER A 143 -13.35 -9.67 1.12
N TYR A 144 -12.11 -10.01 1.49
CA TYR A 144 -11.27 -9.25 2.41
C TYR A 144 -9.79 -9.46 2.12
N HIS A 145 -8.95 -8.54 2.60
CA HIS A 145 -7.51 -8.57 2.43
C HIS A 145 -6.83 -9.17 3.67
N SER A 146 -6.16 -10.33 3.53
CA SER A 146 -5.24 -10.86 4.55
C SER A 146 -3.87 -10.21 4.34
N ASP A 147 -3.27 -9.65 5.41
CA ASP A 147 -2.05 -8.85 5.24
C ASP A 147 -0.80 -9.54 5.76
N TYR A 148 -0.54 -9.54 7.07
CA TYR A 148 0.68 -10.11 7.64
C TYR A 148 0.41 -11.26 8.61
N ILE A 149 1.24 -12.30 8.53
CA ILE A 149 1.30 -13.34 9.55
C ILE A 149 2.04 -12.80 10.77
N LYS A 150 1.36 -12.73 11.90
CA LYS A 150 1.96 -12.36 13.19
C LYS A 150 2.65 -13.54 13.85
N HIS A 151 2.05 -14.74 13.77
CA HIS A 151 2.58 -15.95 14.40
C HIS A 151 1.88 -17.21 13.87
N TYR A 152 2.62 -18.31 13.85
CA TYR A 152 2.10 -19.66 13.71
C TYR A 152 2.29 -20.44 15.03
N ASP A 153 1.19 -20.89 15.63
CA ASP A 153 1.22 -21.78 16.79
C ASP A 153 1.19 -23.25 16.34
N GLY A 154 2.35 -23.88 16.35
CA GLY A 154 2.49 -25.29 15.96
C GLY A 154 1.78 -26.28 16.89
N LYS A 155 1.47 -25.90 18.15
CA LYS A 155 0.76 -26.76 19.09
C LYS A 155 -0.73 -26.86 18.79
N SER A 156 -1.35 -25.70 18.56
CA SER A 156 -2.79 -25.62 18.24
C SER A 156 -3.06 -25.68 16.73
N ASN A 157 -2.03 -25.65 15.90
CA ASN A 157 -2.09 -25.60 14.44
C ASN A 157 -2.90 -24.40 13.93
N ASN A 158 -2.75 -23.24 14.60
CA ASN A 158 -3.41 -21.98 14.27
C ASN A 158 -2.44 -20.94 13.74
N LEU A 159 -2.96 -20.15 12.82
CA LEU A 159 -2.30 -18.95 12.28
C LEU A 159 -2.93 -17.70 12.90
N PHE A 160 -2.07 -16.77 13.37
CA PHE A 160 -2.44 -15.44 13.82
C PHE A 160 -1.98 -14.45 12.75
N PHE A 161 -2.89 -13.60 12.29
CA PHE A 161 -2.61 -12.73 11.16
C PHE A 161 -3.43 -11.43 11.25
N THR A 162 -3.00 -10.41 10.52
CA THR A 162 -3.78 -9.19 10.34
C THR A 162 -4.59 -9.26 9.04
N ALA A 163 -5.74 -8.60 9.06
CA ALA A 163 -6.59 -8.48 7.88
C ALA A 163 -7.42 -7.20 7.92
N HIS A 164 -7.86 -6.77 6.72
CA HIS A 164 -8.69 -5.61 6.47
C HIS A 164 -10.00 -6.02 5.80
N GLY A 165 -11.11 -5.39 6.21
CA GLY A 165 -12.41 -5.58 5.54
C GLY A 165 -13.09 -6.93 5.77
N VAL A 166 -12.74 -7.69 6.83
CA VAL A 166 -13.44 -8.95 7.19
C VAL A 166 -14.86 -8.66 7.68
N ASP A 167 -15.02 -7.58 8.46
CA ASP A 167 -16.33 -7.07 8.87
C ASP A 167 -16.73 -5.93 7.91
N ASN A 168 -17.81 -6.12 7.17
CA ASN A 168 -18.32 -5.16 6.19
C ASN A 168 -19.11 -3.98 6.79
N GLN A 169 -19.30 -3.95 8.11
CA GLN A 169 -20.00 -2.88 8.81
C GLN A 169 -19.08 -1.75 9.29
N ILE A 170 -17.77 -1.98 9.26
CA ILE A 170 -16.76 -1.00 9.67
C ILE A 170 -15.94 -0.52 8.48
N ASP A 171 -15.08 0.49 8.69
CA ASP A 171 -14.16 0.96 7.66
C ASP A 171 -13.26 -0.21 7.21
N PRO A 172 -13.28 -0.58 5.91
CA PRO A 172 -12.53 -1.74 5.41
C PRO A 172 -11.00 -1.57 5.50
N TYR A 173 -10.51 -0.39 5.80
CA TYR A 173 -9.08 -0.13 6.01
C TYR A 173 -8.62 -0.28 7.46
N TYR A 174 -9.53 -0.56 8.41
CA TYR A 174 -9.10 -0.84 9.78
C TYR A 174 -8.44 -2.20 9.85
N GLU A 175 -7.19 -2.20 10.34
CA GLU A 175 -6.46 -3.43 10.62
C GLU A 175 -7.01 -4.11 11.88
N HIS A 176 -7.26 -5.39 11.78
CA HIS A 176 -7.60 -6.24 12.92
C HIS A 176 -6.79 -7.53 12.92
N THR A 177 -6.63 -8.11 14.11
CA THR A 177 -5.92 -9.38 14.30
C THR A 177 -6.91 -10.53 14.41
N TYR A 178 -6.63 -11.58 13.66
CA TYR A 178 -7.45 -12.78 13.56
C TYR A 178 -6.64 -14.03 13.88
N LYS A 179 -7.36 -15.07 14.28
CA LYS A 179 -6.86 -16.44 14.43
C LYS A 179 -7.65 -17.37 13.52
N ILE A 180 -6.97 -18.28 12.82
CA ILE A 180 -7.58 -19.27 11.94
C ILE A 180 -6.80 -20.60 12.01
N SER A 181 -7.48 -21.74 11.84
CA SER A 181 -6.81 -23.02 11.65
C SER A 181 -6.05 -23.07 10.32
N LEU A 182 -4.91 -23.75 10.27
CA LEU A 182 -4.21 -24.04 9.00
C LEU A 182 -5.06 -24.82 7.99
N SER A 183 -6.08 -25.55 8.44
CA SER A 183 -7.04 -26.23 7.55
C SER A 183 -8.08 -25.27 6.94
N GLY A 184 -8.04 -24.00 7.34
CA GLY A 184 -9.03 -23.01 6.92
C GLY A 184 -10.23 -22.92 7.86
N GLY A 185 -11.28 -22.25 7.39
CA GLY A 185 -12.51 -22.01 8.14
C GLY A 185 -12.82 -20.51 8.27
N THR A 186 -13.62 -20.15 9.27
CA THR A 186 -13.96 -18.74 9.56
C THR A 186 -12.90 -18.15 10.49
N PRO A 187 -12.29 -17.02 10.13
CA PRO A 187 -11.34 -16.34 11.00
C PRO A 187 -12.03 -15.83 12.27
N LYS A 188 -11.41 -16.07 13.43
CA LYS A 188 -11.86 -15.56 14.71
C LYS A 188 -11.19 -14.21 14.98
N LEU A 189 -11.99 -13.16 15.13
CA LEU A 189 -11.51 -11.82 15.51
C LEU A 189 -11.01 -11.82 16.98
N LEU A 190 -9.80 -11.29 17.21
CA LEU A 190 -9.20 -11.23 18.55
C LEU A 190 -9.37 -9.86 19.22
N ASN A 191 -9.30 -8.76 18.47
CA ASN A 191 -9.37 -7.39 18.99
C ASN A 191 -10.65 -6.71 18.49
N LYS A 192 -11.75 -6.97 19.17
CA LYS A 192 -13.08 -6.49 18.79
C LYS A 192 -13.21 -4.98 18.92
N GLY A 193 -13.99 -4.39 18.03
CA GLY A 193 -14.40 -2.98 18.05
C GLY A 193 -14.28 -2.32 16.68
N ASN A 194 -14.91 -1.17 16.55
CA ASN A 194 -14.85 -0.36 15.33
C ASN A 194 -13.68 0.64 15.45
N PHE A 195 -12.46 0.15 15.36
CA PHE A 195 -11.22 0.90 15.50
C PHE A 195 -10.17 0.35 14.54
N ASN A 196 -9.24 1.19 14.14
CA ASN A 196 -7.98 0.72 13.59
C ASN A 196 -7.09 0.24 14.73
N THR A 197 -6.45 -0.91 14.58
CA THR A 197 -5.69 -1.55 15.66
C THR A 197 -4.25 -1.82 15.24
N MET A 198 -3.36 -1.85 16.23
CA MET A 198 -1.97 -2.21 16.07
C MET A 198 -1.58 -3.18 17.19
N THR A 199 -1.29 -4.42 16.80
CA THR A 199 -1.15 -5.52 17.75
C THR A 199 0.29 -6.01 17.80
N TYR A 200 0.84 -6.11 19.02
CA TYR A 200 2.20 -6.57 19.30
C TYR A 200 2.17 -7.83 20.16
N PRO A 201 2.61 -8.99 19.63
CA PRO A 201 2.66 -10.23 20.40
C PRO A 201 3.81 -10.21 21.41
N SER A 202 3.59 -10.88 22.55
CA SER A 202 4.69 -11.26 23.46
C SER A 202 5.56 -12.36 22.82
N ASP A 203 6.80 -12.53 23.29
CA ASP A 203 7.74 -13.52 22.73
C ASP A 203 7.19 -14.97 22.75
N ASN A 204 6.39 -15.30 23.75
CA ASN A 204 5.76 -16.61 23.86
C ASN A 204 4.39 -16.70 23.19
N HIS A 205 3.94 -15.61 22.53
CA HIS A 205 2.68 -15.47 21.80
C HIS A 205 1.41 -15.82 22.61
N ARG A 206 1.50 -15.77 23.95
CA ARG A 206 0.35 -16.01 24.83
C ARG A 206 -0.46 -14.76 25.09
N TYR A 207 0.14 -13.60 24.91
CA TYR A 207 -0.45 -12.28 25.13
C TYR A 207 -0.15 -11.35 23.96
N PHE A 208 -0.98 -10.35 23.81
CA PHE A 208 -0.84 -9.28 22.80
C PHE A 208 -1.13 -7.93 23.45
N VAL A 209 -0.27 -6.97 23.23
CA VAL A 209 -0.61 -5.56 23.46
C VAL A 209 -1.37 -5.08 22.23
N ASN A 210 -2.57 -4.58 22.43
CA ASN A 210 -3.43 -4.04 21.38
C ASN A 210 -3.60 -2.54 21.59
N ASN A 211 -3.00 -1.74 20.73
CA ASN A 211 -3.21 -0.29 20.65
C ASN A 211 -4.29 -0.02 19.60
N PHE A 212 -5.25 0.82 19.94
CA PHE A 212 -6.35 1.08 19.02
C PHE A 212 -6.91 2.50 19.15
N SER A 213 -7.34 3.04 18.03
CA SER A 213 -8.08 4.29 17.93
C SER A 213 -8.73 4.44 16.56
N ARG A 214 -9.57 5.44 16.41
CA ARG A 214 -9.93 6.07 15.14
C ARG A 214 -9.34 7.48 15.11
N VAL A 215 -9.45 8.17 13.98
CA VAL A 215 -9.04 9.58 13.87
C VAL A 215 -9.78 10.48 14.87
N ASN A 216 -10.96 10.06 15.31
CA ASN A 216 -11.87 10.80 16.17
C ASN A 216 -12.12 10.13 17.54
N THR A 217 -11.18 9.33 18.02
CA THR A 217 -11.24 8.74 19.35
C THR A 217 -9.91 8.84 20.07
N THR A 218 -9.94 8.97 21.38
CA THR A 218 -8.76 8.88 22.23
C THR A 218 -8.10 7.50 22.07
N PRO A 219 -6.76 7.41 21.88
CA PRO A 219 -6.07 6.14 21.84
C PRO A 219 -6.14 5.37 23.15
N GLU A 220 -6.30 4.06 23.05
CA GLU A 220 -6.27 3.13 24.17
C GLU A 220 -5.35 1.95 23.90
N SER A 221 -4.83 1.37 24.99
CA SER A 221 -3.96 0.18 24.97
C SER A 221 -4.48 -0.86 25.94
N HIS A 222 -4.70 -2.09 25.44
CA HIS A 222 -5.16 -3.22 26.23
C HIS A 222 -4.20 -4.40 26.11
N LEU A 223 -4.09 -5.21 27.17
CA LEU A 223 -3.47 -6.53 27.13
C LEU A 223 -4.54 -7.58 26.85
N LEU A 224 -4.35 -8.34 25.78
CA LEU A 224 -5.22 -9.46 25.38
C LEU A 224 -4.49 -10.78 25.55
N ASN A 225 -5.22 -11.87 25.84
CA ASN A 225 -4.70 -13.22 25.67
C ASN A 225 -4.83 -13.71 24.21
N SER A 226 -4.27 -14.87 23.90
CA SER A 226 -4.29 -15.50 22.57
C SER A 226 -5.70 -15.88 22.05
N ASP A 227 -6.74 -15.72 22.87
CA ASP A 227 -8.14 -15.90 22.47
C ASP A 227 -8.90 -14.59 22.26
N GLY A 228 -8.22 -13.46 22.48
CA GLY A 228 -8.78 -12.13 22.33
C GLY A 228 -9.53 -11.61 23.56
N THR A 229 -9.42 -12.32 24.71
CA THR A 229 -9.98 -11.84 25.98
C THR A 229 -9.12 -10.71 26.52
N VAL A 230 -9.73 -9.60 26.89
CA VAL A 230 -9.05 -8.49 27.57
C VAL A 230 -8.65 -8.93 28.98
N ILE A 231 -7.36 -8.96 29.26
CA ILE A 231 -6.80 -9.31 30.56
C ILE A 231 -6.76 -8.06 31.45
N MET A 232 -6.33 -6.93 30.87
CA MET A 232 -6.32 -5.64 31.56
C MET A 232 -6.26 -4.49 30.55
N LYS A 233 -6.80 -3.36 30.98
CA LYS A 233 -6.57 -2.07 30.34
C LYS A 233 -5.22 -1.55 30.80
N LEU A 234 -4.35 -1.20 29.85
CA LEU A 234 -3.00 -0.73 30.14
C LEU A 234 -2.98 0.79 30.29
N GLU A 235 -3.50 1.50 29.28
CA GLU A 235 -3.42 2.95 29.23
C GLU A 235 -4.54 3.54 28.36
N THR A 236 -4.89 4.80 28.67
CA THR A 236 -5.69 5.69 27.81
C THR A 236 -4.91 7.00 27.70
N ALA A 237 -4.71 7.49 26.47
CA ALA A 237 -4.00 8.73 26.28
C ALA A 237 -4.74 9.91 26.95
N ASP A 238 -3.99 10.77 27.64
CA ASP A 238 -4.53 12.02 28.16
C ASP A 238 -4.44 13.09 27.06
N LEU A 239 -5.60 13.54 26.58
CA LEU A 239 -5.74 14.60 25.57
C LEU A 239 -6.24 15.93 26.16
N SER A 240 -6.28 16.09 27.49
CA SER A 240 -6.85 17.28 28.15
C SER A 240 -6.15 18.56 27.68
N ALA A 241 -4.83 18.60 27.69
CA ALA A 241 -4.05 19.74 27.21
C ALA A 241 -4.30 20.07 25.73
N LEU A 242 -4.58 19.06 24.90
CA LEU A 242 -4.95 19.29 23.51
C LEU A 242 -6.34 19.93 23.39
N PHE A 243 -7.31 19.45 24.16
CA PHE A 243 -8.67 20.02 24.16
C PHE A 243 -8.71 21.44 24.72
N GLU A 244 -7.86 21.78 25.68
CA GLU A 244 -7.71 23.15 26.19
C GLU A 244 -7.30 24.15 25.10
N THR A 245 -6.64 23.72 24.03
CA THR A 245 -6.33 24.57 22.87
C THR A 245 -7.52 24.80 21.93
N GLY A 246 -8.68 24.23 22.22
CA GLY A 246 -9.85 24.27 21.36
C GLY A 246 -9.90 23.19 20.29
N TYR A 247 -9.00 22.22 20.35
CA TYR A 247 -8.96 21.09 19.41
C TYR A 247 -10.30 20.36 19.35
N LYS A 248 -10.73 20.04 18.15
CA LYS A 248 -11.90 19.19 17.88
C LYS A 248 -11.47 18.04 16.98
N PHE A 249 -11.95 16.85 17.28
CA PHE A 249 -11.72 15.70 16.44
C PHE A 249 -12.24 15.94 15.03
N PRO A 250 -11.53 15.44 13.99
CA PRO A 250 -12.07 15.42 12.64
C PRO A 250 -13.22 14.40 12.53
N GLU A 251 -13.98 14.50 11.46
CA GLU A 251 -15.12 13.62 11.21
C GLU A 251 -14.83 12.65 10.08
N THR A 252 -15.17 11.38 10.26
CA THR A 252 -15.10 10.39 9.16
C THR A 252 -16.35 10.49 8.29
N PHE A 253 -16.18 10.25 7.00
CA PHE A 253 -17.30 10.16 6.08
C PHE A 253 -17.15 9.01 5.10
N LYS A 254 -18.29 8.62 4.52
CA LYS A 254 -18.40 7.66 3.44
C LYS A 254 -19.14 8.31 2.28
N ALA A 255 -18.64 8.12 1.06
CA ALA A 255 -19.23 8.63 -0.17
C ALA A 255 -19.13 7.59 -1.28
N LYS A 256 -19.83 7.81 -2.38
CA LYS A 256 -19.70 6.96 -3.57
C LYS A 256 -18.63 7.51 -4.51
N ALA A 257 -17.90 6.61 -5.16
CA ALA A 257 -17.07 6.94 -6.31
C ALA A 257 -17.94 7.47 -7.47
N ASP A 258 -17.33 7.95 -8.53
CA ASP A 258 -18.07 8.49 -9.69
C ASP A 258 -18.85 7.40 -10.45
N ASP A 259 -18.58 6.11 -10.21
CA ASP A 259 -19.39 4.99 -10.69
C ASP A 259 -20.74 4.85 -9.97
N GLY A 260 -20.98 5.60 -8.90
CA GLY A 260 -22.18 5.54 -8.06
C GLY A 260 -22.32 4.28 -7.21
N ILE A 261 -21.37 3.34 -7.28
CA ILE A 261 -21.44 2.02 -6.64
C ILE A 261 -20.38 1.84 -5.57
N THR A 262 -19.11 2.13 -5.89
CA THR A 262 -17.97 1.89 -5.03
C THR A 262 -17.95 2.84 -3.83
N ASP A 263 -17.85 2.27 -2.63
CA ASP A 263 -17.72 3.07 -1.41
C ASP A 263 -16.29 3.57 -1.25
N LEU A 264 -16.18 4.88 -1.04
CA LEU A 264 -14.95 5.59 -0.68
C LEU A 264 -15.07 6.13 0.74
N TYR A 265 -13.94 6.15 1.44
CA TYR A 265 -13.86 6.55 2.85
C TYR A 265 -12.91 7.73 2.98
N GLY A 266 -13.30 8.70 3.78
CA GLY A 266 -12.53 9.92 3.95
C GLY A 266 -12.67 10.54 5.34
N VAL A 267 -11.95 11.63 5.54
CA VAL A 267 -11.94 12.42 6.77
C VAL A 267 -12.12 13.89 6.41
N ILE A 268 -12.97 14.58 7.15
CA ILE A 268 -13.21 16.01 7.04
C ILE A 268 -12.68 16.72 8.28
N TYR A 269 -11.86 17.75 8.06
CA TYR A 269 -11.25 18.60 9.08
C TYR A 269 -11.89 19.99 9.01
N LYS A 270 -12.31 20.50 10.15
CA LYS A 270 -12.97 21.81 10.28
C LYS A 270 -12.13 22.76 11.13
N PRO A 271 -12.23 24.08 10.97
CA PRO A 271 -11.65 25.02 11.90
C PRO A 271 -12.15 24.76 13.34
N PHE A 272 -11.35 25.07 14.35
CA PHE A 272 -11.78 24.90 15.75
C PHE A 272 -12.91 25.87 16.13
N ASP A 273 -12.96 27.05 15.48
CA ASP A 273 -14.02 28.03 15.57
C ASP A 273 -15.11 27.87 14.48
N PHE A 274 -15.28 26.66 13.99
CA PHE A 274 -16.25 26.33 12.93
C PHE A 274 -17.67 26.82 13.28
N ASP A 275 -18.27 27.51 12.31
CA ASP A 275 -19.63 28.02 12.35
C ASP A 275 -20.42 27.47 11.16
N GLU A 276 -21.44 26.67 11.43
CA GLU A 276 -22.25 25.99 10.39
C GLU A 276 -23.02 26.95 9.48
N ASN A 277 -23.20 28.22 9.91
CA ASN A 277 -23.89 29.26 9.15
C ASN A 277 -22.97 29.98 8.15
N LYS A 278 -21.67 29.72 8.20
CA LYS A 278 -20.69 30.28 7.25
C LYS A 278 -20.41 29.30 6.12
N LYS A 279 -19.98 29.85 4.98
CA LYS A 279 -19.48 29.07 3.86
C LYS A 279 -17.95 29.12 3.83
N TYR A 280 -17.35 27.96 3.71
CA TYR A 280 -15.90 27.76 3.69
C TYR A 280 -15.44 27.23 2.35
N PRO A 281 -14.31 27.69 1.80
CA PRO A 281 -13.67 27.05 0.66
C PRO A 281 -13.29 25.60 1.03
N LEU A 282 -13.37 24.72 0.04
CA LEU A 282 -12.97 23.30 0.18
C LEU A 282 -11.54 23.12 -0.28
N LEU A 283 -10.69 22.52 0.54
CA LEU A 283 -9.37 22.06 0.16
C LEU A 283 -9.31 20.54 0.22
N GLU A 284 -8.86 19.92 -0.85
CA GLU A 284 -8.64 18.49 -0.92
C GLU A 284 -7.16 18.18 -0.84
N TYR A 285 -6.73 17.49 0.22
CA TYR A 285 -5.38 16.93 0.31
C TYR A 285 -5.34 15.58 -0.37
N VAL A 286 -4.37 15.41 -1.26
CA VAL A 286 -4.18 14.17 -1.98
C VAL A 286 -2.74 13.67 -1.86
N TYR A 287 -2.61 12.39 -1.65
CA TYR A 287 -1.39 11.63 -1.85
C TYR A 287 -1.80 10.26 -2.38
N PRO A 288 -2.24 10.21 -3.63
CA PRO A 288 -2.56 8.94 -4.25
C PRO A 288 -1.25 8.31 -4.69
N GLY A 289 -1.16 7.11 -4.43
CA GLY A 289 -0.25 6.20 -5.05
C GLY A 289 -1.01 4.90 -5.06
N PRO A 290 -0.72 3.94 -5.91
CA PRO A 290 -1.37 2.64 -5.77
C PRO A 290 -1.06 1.96 -4.43
N GLN A 291 -0.09 2.47 -3.68
CA GLN A 291 0.29 1.95 -2.36
C GLN A 291 -0.36 2.68 -1.18
N THR A 292 -1.07 3.80 -1.40
CA THR A 292 -1.68 4.57 -0.30
C THR A 292 -2.78 5.51 -0.79
N GLU A 293 -3.72 5.85 0.09
CA GLU A 293 -4.75 6.87 -0.12
C GLU A 293 -4.54 8.12 0.75
N ALA A 294 -3.55 8.09 1.64
CA ALA A 294 -3.25 9.14 2.63
C ALA A 294 -4.44 9.55 3.50
N VAL A 295 -5.33 8.61 3.78
CA VAL A 295 -6.47 8.81 4.67
C VAL A 295 -6.13 8.26 6.05
N ASN A 296 -6.02 9.15 7.04
CA ASN A 296 -5.72 8.73 8.41
C ASN A 296 -6.81 7.79 8.93
N LYS A 297 -6.40 6.69 9.55
CA LYS A 297 -7.30 5.69 10.14
C LYS A 297 -7.21 5.64 11.67
N SER A 298 -6.14 6.18 12.23
CA SER A 298 -5.91 6.29 13.67
C SER A 298 -5.73 7.74 14.10
N PHE A 299 -5.94 8.01 15.38
CA PHE A 299 -5.63 9.30 15.97
C PHE A 299 -4.14 9.63 15.83
N SER A 300 -3.83 10.87 15.54
CA SER A 300 -2.48 11.41 15.51
C SER A 300 -2.44 12.77 16.21
N VAL A 301 -1.53 12.92 17.16
CA VAL A 301 -1.27 14.21 17.83
C VAL A 301 -0.56 15.22 16.92
N ARG A 302 -0.07 14.77 15.78
CA ARG A 302 0.58 15.67 14.83
C ARG A 302 -0.48 16.49 14.13
N MET A 303 -0.58 17.76 14.51
CA MET A 303 -1.28 18.77 13.73
C MET A 303 -0.58 18.91 12.37
N ASP A 304 -0.78 17.92 11.52
CA ASP A 304 -0.16 17.86 10.20
C ASP A 304 -0.86 18.81 9.22
N ARG A 305 -0.58 18.67 7.95
CA ARG A 305 -1.03 19.52 6.84
C ARG A 305 -2.54 19.73 6.81
N LEU A 306 -3.31 18.76 7.30
CA LEU A 306 -4.78 18.77 7.26
C LEU A 306 -5.37 19.70 8.33
N ASP A 307 -5.03 19.46 9.60
CA ASP A 307 -5.52 20.27 10.72
C ASP A 307 -5.07 21.73 10.62
N ARG A 308 -3.80 21.97 10.24
CA ARG A 308 -3.26 23.33 10.09
C ARG A 308 -3.97 24.12 9.02
N MET A 309 -4.24 23.50 7.88
CA MET A 309 -4.96 24.17 6.79
C MET A 309 -6.40 24.49 7.19
N ALA A 310 -7.06 23.60 7.96
CA ALA A 310 -8.38 23.88 8.47
C ALA A 310 -8.39 25.14 9.37
N GLN A 311 -7.34 25.32 10.23
CA GLN A 311 -7.26 26.52 11.10
C GLN A 311 -7.07 27.84 10.33
N LEU A 312 -6.76 27.79 9.04
CA LEU A 312 -6.72 28.97 8.16
C LEU A 312 -8.09 29.34 7.56
N GLY A 313 -9.15 28.65 7.96
CA GLY A 313 -10.53 28.94 7.53
C GLY A 313 -10.98 28.12 6.32
N PHE A 314 -10.43 26.91 6.14
CA PHE A 314 -10.86 25.98 5.12
C PHE A 314 -11.60 24.77 5.72
N ILE A 315 -12.52 24.21 4.96
CA ILE A 315 -12.88 22.81 5.15
C ILE A 315 -11.84 21.99 4.40
N VAL A 316 -11.15 21.09 5.09
CA VAL A 316 -10.13 20.24 4.48
C VAL A 316 -10.62 18.80 4.45
N ILE A 317 -10.51 18.15 3.30
CA ILE A 317 -10.84 16.73 3.17
C ILE A 317 -9.65 15.94 2.67
N THR A 318 -9.61 14.69 3.08
CA THR A 318 -8.82 13.65 2.43
C THR A 318 -9.70 12.42 2.24
N LEU A 319 -9.58 11.77 1.11
CA LEU A 319 -10.42 10.61 0.79
C LEU A 319 -9.66 9.63 -0.11
N GLY A 320 -10.07 8.37 -0.04
CA GLY A 320 -9.64 7.36 -0.98
C GLY A 320 -10.17 7.58 -2.39
N ASN A 321 -9.61 6.86 -3.34
CA ASN A 321 -10.10 6.75 -4.71
C ASN A 321 -9.83 5.35 -5.23
N ARG A 322 -10.58 4.91 -6.21
CA ARG A 322 -10.28 3.64 -6.88
C ARG A 322 -8.84 3.69 -7.43
N GLY A 323 -8.11 2.61 -7.23
CA GLY A 323 -6.69 2.52 -7.55
C GLY A 323 -5.75 3.01 -6.43
N GLY A 324 -6.27 3.40 -5.26
CA GLY A 324 -5.52 4.09 -4.23
C GLY A 324 -4.79 3.21 -3.22
N HIS A 325 -5.37 2.12 -2.75
CA HIS A 325 -4.82 1.37 -1.63
C HIS A 325 -4.90 -0.16 -1.82
N PRO A 326 -3.84 -0.91 -1.44
CA PRO A 326 -3.79 -2.35 -1.62
C PRO A 326 -4.72 -3.15 -0.69
N ASP A 327 -5.16 -2.60 0.45
CA ASP A 327 -5.92 -3.33 1.49
C ASP A 327 -7.38 -3.63 1.09
N ARG A 328 -7.69 -3.50 -0.18
CA ARG A 328 -8.99 -3.88 -0.76
C ARG A 328 -8.80 -4.97 -1.83
N SER A 329 -9.80 -5.18 -2.68
CA SER A 329 -9.66 -6.14 -3.78
C SER A 329 -8.58 -5.73 -4.79
N LYS A 330 -8.01 -6.70 -5.46
CA LYS A 330 -7.07 -6.46 -6.56
C LYS A 330 -7.68 -5.57 -7.66
N TRP A 331 -8.98 -5.68 -7.92
CA TRP A 331 -9.70 -4.84 -8.86
C TRP A 331 -9.74 -3.37 -8.44
N TYR A 332 -10.00 -3.12 -7.17
CA TYR A 332 -9.97 -1.76 -6.64
C TYR A 332 -8.56 -1.19 -6.72
N HIS A 333 -7.57 -1.93 -6.24
CA HIS A 333 -6.17 -1.51 -6.20
C HIS A 333 -5.60 -1.23 -7.61
N ASN A 334 -5.92 -2.08 -8.58
CA ASN A 334 -5.42 -1.95 -9.95
C ASN A 334 -6.29 -1.10 -10.88
N TYR A 335 -7.25 -0.35 -10.35
CA TYR A 335 -8.11 0.50 -11.17
C TYR A 335 -7.33 1.52 -12.02
N GLY A 336 -6.18 1.99 -11.50
CA GLY A 336 -5.26 2.90 -12.20
C GLY A 336 -4.27 2.21 -13.16
N TYR A 337 -4.28 0.88 -13.26
CA TYR A 337 -3.36 0.16 -14.13
C TYR A 337 -3.67 0.48 -15.61
N GLY A 338 -2.65 0.98 -16.34
CA GLY A 338 -2.81 1.50 -17.70
C GLY A 338 -3.31 2.94 -17.78
N ASN A 339 -3.63 3.60 -16.64
CA ASN A 339 -4.11 4.98 -16.59
C ASN A 339 -3.59 5.71 -15.34
N LEU A 340 -2.29 5.75 -15.15
CA LEU A 340 -1.67 6.24 -13.90
C LEU A 340 -1.83 7.75 -13.68
N ARG A 341 -2.14 8.56 -14.71
CA ARG A 341 -2.37 10.00 -14.55
C ARG A 341 -3.78 10.32 -14.06
N ASP A 342 -4.79 9.78 -14.72
CA ASP A 342 -6.17 10.26 -14.59
C ASP A 342 -7.03 9.41 -13.61
N TYR A 343 -6.52 8.25 -13.18
CA TYR A 343 -7.25 7.42 -12.25
C TYR A 343 -7.56 8.18 -10.95
N GLY A 344 -8.76 8.04 -10.45
CA GLY A 344 -9.20 8.67 -9.21
C GLY A 344 -9.59 10.14 -9.30
N LEU A 345 -9.25 10.90 -10.36
CA LEU A 345 -9.61 12.32 -10.47
C LEU A 345 -11.12 12.54 -10.50
N ALA A 346 -11.86 11.69 -11.22
CA ALA A 346 -13.31 11.75 -11.24
C ALA A 346 -13.92 11.45 -9.87
N ASP A 347 -13.36 10.48 -9.14
CA ASP A 347 -13.78 10.16 -7.76
C ASP A 347 -13.62 11.37 -6.83
N LYS A 348 -12.47 12.06 -6.91
CA LYS A 348 -12.17 13.25 -6.12
C LYS A 348 -13.21 14.35 -6.35
N LYS A 349 -13.43 14.70 -7.60
CA LYS A 349 -14.43 15.70 -7.98
C LYS A 349 -15.84 15.31 -7.54
N TYR A 350 -16.25 14.07 -7.79
CA TYR A 350 -17.61 13.60 -7.51
C TYR A 350 -17.88 13.57 -5.99
N VAL A 351 -16.92 13.16 -5.18
CA VAL A 351 -17.05 13.19 -3.72
C VAL A 351 -17.13 14.61 -3.18
N ALA A 352 -16.33 15.55 -3.69
CA ALA A 352 -16.42 16.96 -3.30
C ALA A 352 -17.85 17.51 -3.56
N GLN A 353 -18.45 17.19 -4.70
CA GLN A 353 -19.82 17.56 -5.04
C GLN A 353 -20.85 16.89 -4.10
N GLN A 354 -20.69 15.60 -3.76
CA GLN A 354 -21.58 14.93 -2.79
C GLN A 354 -21.50 15.57 -1.42
N LEU A 355 -20.31 15.95 -0.95
CA LEU A 355 -20.15 16.60 0.35
C LEU A 355 -20.78 17.99 0.37
N ALA A 356 -20.62 18.78 -0.70
CA ALA A 356 -21.27 20.08 -0.81
C ALA A 356 -22.82 19.97 -0.82
N ASN A 357 -23.36 18.92 -1.43
CA ASN A 357 -24.80 18.65 -1.40
C ASN A 357 -25.30 18.22 -0.01
N ARG A 358 -24.46 17.62 0.83
CA ARG A 358 -24.78 17.21 2.20
C ARG A 358 -24.61 18.33 3.21
N HIS A 359 -23.69 19.26 2.95
CA HIS A 359 -23.22 20.26 3.90
C HIS A 359 -23.26 21.67 3.31
N SER A 360 -24.21 22.48 3.72
CA SER A 360 -24.42 23.85 3.24
C SER A 360 -23.21 24.78 3.50
N PHE A 361 -22.38 24.45 4.47
CA PHE A 361 -21.17 25.21 4.81
C PHE A 361 -20.02 25.01 3.81
N ILE A 362 -20.08 24.07 2.89
CA ILE A 362 -19.07 23.86 1.84
C ILE A 362 -19.38 24.76 0.64
N ASP A 363 -18.43 25.58 0.25
CA ASP A 363 -18.50 26.39 -0.96
C ASP A 363 -17.88 25.63 -2.14
N ILE A 364 -18.74 25.02 -2.96
CA ILE A 364 -18.31 24.22 -4.12
C ILE A 364 -17.74 25.05 -5.26
N ASP A 365 -17.96 26.37 -5.26
CA ASP A 365 -17.38 27.27 -6.27
C ASP A 365 -15.95 27.67 -5.94
N ARG A 366 -15.47 27.33 -4.74
CA ARG A 366 -14.11 27.59 -4.25
C ARG A 366 -13.42 26.32 -3.80
N VAL A 367 -13.07 25.47 -4.78
CA VAL A 367 -12.38 24.19 -4.51
C VAL A 367 -10.92 24.31 -4.89
N GLY A 368 -10.04 23.96 -3.95
CA GLY A 368 -8.61 23.80 -4.14
C GLY A 368 -8.16 22.35 -3.90
N ILE A 369 -6.99 22.01 -4.44
CA ILE A 369 -6.37 20.68 -4.29
C ILE A 369 -4.88 20.85 -4.02
N TYR A 370 -4.31 20.03 -3.15
CA TYR A 370 -2.89 20.10 -2.85
C TYR A 370 -2.29 18.76 -2.44
N GLY A 371 -1.00 18.60 -2.71
CA GLY A 371 -0.30 17.38 -2.36
C GLY A 371 1.19 17.43 -2.61
N HIS A 372 1.88 16.40 -2.14
CA HIS A 372 3.32 16.22 -2.25
C HIS A 372 3.63 14.97 -3.05
N SER A 373 4.72 14.95 -3.83
CA SER A 373 5.16 13.79 -4.63
C SER A 373 4.05 13.31 -5.58
N GLY A 374 3.57 12.07 -5.47
CA GLY A 374 2.38 11.59 -6.20
C GLY A 374 1.15 12.49 -6.01
N GLY A 375 1.01 13.13 -4.84
CA GLY A 375 -0.03 14.12 -4.59
C GLY A 375 0.19 15.43 -5.36
N GLY A 376 1.43 15.86 -5.56
CA GLY A 376 1.77 16.97 -6.43
C GLY A 376 1.44 16.68 -7.89
N PHE A 377 1.75 15.46 -8.33
CA PHE A 377 1.37 14.99 -9.67
C PHE A 377 -0.16 15.02 -9.86
N MET A 378 -0.93 14.44 -8.93
CA MET A 378 -2.40 14.42 -9.01
C MET A 378 -3.01 15.82 -8.88
N SER A 379 -2.48 16.70 -8.03
CA SER A 379 -2.99 18.08 -7.88
C SER A 379 -2.87 18.85 -9.19
N THR A 380 -1.74 18.71 -9.89
CA THR A 380 -1.54 19.31 -11.21
C THR A 380 -2.47 18.67 -12.25
N ALA A 381 -2.55 17.35 -12.29
CA ALA A 381 -3.47 16.67 -13.21
C ALA A 381 -4.92 17.12 -13.00
N ALA A 382 -5.37 17.23 -11.74
CA ALA A 382 -6.74 17.63 -11.41
C ALA A 382 -7.12 19.00 -11.95
N ILE A 383 -6.28 20.04 -11.77
CA ILE A 383 -6.58 21.38 -12.25
C ILE A 383 -6.50 21.48 -13.79
N LEU A 384 -5.73 20.62 -14.43
CA LEU A 384 -5.60 20.57 -15.89
C LEU A 384 -6.70 19.74 -16.57
N VAL A 385 -7.19 18.69 -15.90
CA VAL A 385 -8.30 17.84 -16.41
C VAL A 385 -9.66 18.48 -16.10
N TYR A 386 -9.80 19.10 -14.93
CA TYR A 386 -11.03 19.79 -14.50
C TYR A 386 -10.81 21.27 -14.20
N PRO A 387 -10.40 22.08 -15.22
CA PRO A 387 -9.98 23.48 -15.01
C PRO A 387 -11.12 24.42 -14.56
N ASP A 388 -12.38 24.03 -14.80
CA ASP A 388 -13.54 24.78 -14.34
C ASP A 388 -13.99 24.41 -12.94
N PHE A 389 -13.51 23.29 -12.39
CA PHE A 389 -13.85 22.82 -11.06
C PHE A 389 -12.81 23.23 -10.02
N PHE A 390 -11.55 22.82 -10.18
CA PHE A 390 -10.46 23.18 -9.28
C PHE A 390 -9.96 24.60 -9.62
N LYS A 391 -10.04 25.51 -8.63
CA LYS A 391 -9.64 26.93 -8.80
C LYS A 391 -8.18 27.16 -8.49
N VAL A 392 -7.64 26.38 -7.55
CA VAL A 392 -6.25 26.46 -7.09
C VAL A 392 -5.67 25.06 -6.94
N ALA A 393 -4.45 24.87 -7.39
CA ALA A 393 -3.67 23.67 -7.09
C ALA A 393 -2.29 24.05 -6.53
N TYR A 394 -1.90 23.42 -5.41
CA TYR A 394 -0.54 23.46 -4.88
C TYR A 394 0.10 22.08 -5.07
N SER A 395 1.16 22.06 -5.87
CA SER A 395 1.86 20.86 -6.26
C SER A 395 3.30 20.92 -5.78
N GLN A 396 3.65 20.09 -4.80
CA GLN A 396 4.99 20.02 -4.27
C GLN A 396 5.68 18.74 -4.75
N ALA A 397 6.86 18.86 -5.32
CA ALA A 397 7.73 17.76 -5.77
C ALA A 397 6.97 16.69 -6.59
N GLY A 398 6.14 17.13 -7.56
CA GLY A 398 5.34 16.21 -8.37
C GLY A 398 6.16 15.55 -9.49
N ASN A 399 5.95 14.26 -9.70
CA ASN A 399 6.55 13.48 -10.78
C ASN A 399 5.73 13.60 -12.07
N HIS A 400 5.72 14.79 -12.69
CA HIS A 400 4.81 15.18 -13.76
C HIS A 400 4.98 14.42 -15.08
N ASP A 401 6.11 13.73 -15.25
CA ASP A 401 6.38 12.83 -16.38
C ASP A 401 6.82 11.46 -15.87
N ASN A 402 5.88 10.55 -15.72
CA ASN A 402 6.15 9.20 -15.24
C ASN A 402 6.87 8.31 -16.28
N SER A 403 7.05 8.74 -17.52
CA SER A 403 7.91 8.05 -18.48
C SER A 403 9.40 8.22 -18.18
N MET A 404 9.75 9.26 -17.41
CA MET A 404 11.11 9.59 -16.98
C MET A 404 11.33 9.36 -15.48
N TYR A 405 10.28 9.01 -14.74
CA TYR A 405 10.34 8.70 -13.33
C TYR A 405 10.97 7.32 -13.09
N ASN A 406 11.12 6.93 -11.84
CA ASN A 406 11.64 5.61 -11.45
C ASN A 406 10.90 4.48 -12.18
N SER A 407 11.57 3.82 -13.12
CA SER A 407 10.97 2.77 -13.97
C SER A 407 10.39 1.62 -13.14
N TRP A 408 11.06 1.26 -12.01
CA TRP A 408 10.56 0.23 -11.12
C TRP A 408 9.14 0.55 -10.61
N TRP A 409 8.90 1.79 -10.19
CA TRP A 409 7.58 2.22 -9.71
C TRP A 409 6.59 2.41 -10.84
N SER A 410 6.99 3.17 -11.86
CA SER A 410 6.10 3.54 -12.96
C SER A 410 5.67 2.34 -13.81
N GLU A 411 6.62 1.48 -14.21
CA GLU A 411 6.32 0.27 -14.97
C GLU A 411 5.47 -0.73 -14.17
N THR A 412 5.63 -0.78 -12.85
CA THR A 412 4.82 -1.63 -11.98
C THR A 412 3.36 -1.18 -11.95
N HIS A 413 3.13 0.09 -11.67
CA HIS A 413 1.79 0.59 -11.38
C HIS A 413 1.01 1.02 -12.63
N HIS A 414 1.70 1.52 -13.65
CA HIS A 414 1.08 1.77 -14.95
C HIS A 414 0.96 0.48 -15.78
N GLY A 415 1.95 -0.39 -15.68
CA GLY A 415 2.11 -1.56 -16.53
C GLY A 415 2.86 -1.23 -17.81
N ILE A 416 3.55 -2.26 -18.35
CA ILE A 416 4.15 -2.24 -19.67
C ILE A 416 3.56 -3.33 -20.53
N MET A 417 3.48 -3.10 -21.83
CA MET A 417 3.05 -4.11 -22.78
C MET A 417 4.27 -4.77 -23.42
N GLU A 418 4.33 -6.09 -23.35
CA GLU A 418 5.31 -6.90 -24.05
C GLU A 418 4.78 -7.19 -25.46
N GLU A 419 5.53 -6.77 -26.47
CA GLU A 419 5.22 -7.01 -27.87
C GLU A 419 6.34 -7.83 -28.48
N THR A 420 6.02 -8.93 -29.14
CA THR A 420 6.98 -9.72 -29.89
C THR A 420 6.97 -9.27 -31.35
N ASP A 421 8.10 -8.83 -31.87
CA ASP A 421 8.22 -8.43 -33.27
C ASP A 421 8.27 -9.67 -34.23
N LYS A 422 8.25 -9.40 -35.52
CA LYS A 422 8.26 -10.47 -36.55
C LYS A 422 9.48 -11.38 -36.51
N ASP A 423 10.53 -10.90 -35.92
CA ASP A 423 11.83 -11.63 -35.82
C ASP A 423 11.94 -12.37 -34.46
N GLY A 424 10.88 -12.33 -33.63
CA GLY A 424 10.84 -12.99 -32.33
C GLY A 424 11.49 -12.18 -31.20
N ASN A 425 11.89 -10.93 -31.44
CA ASN A 425 12.46 -10.08 -30.40
C ASN A 425 11.36 -9.46 -29.53
N ILE A 426 11.58 -9.45 -28.22
CA ILE A 426 10.69 -8.83 -27.26
C ILE A 426 10.95 -7.32 -27.21
N LYS A 427 9.92 -6.54 -27.46
CA LYS A 427 9.88 -5.08 -27.26
C LYS A 427 8.90 -4.74 -26.16
N TYR A 428 9.19 -3.68 -25.42
CA TYR A 428 8.32 -3.19 -24.37
C TYR A 428 7.76 -1.83 -24.76
N LYS A 429 6.42 -1.76 -24.83
CA LYS A 429 5.72 -0.50 -25.02
C LYS A 429 5.34 0.07 -23.67
N TYR A 430 5.75 1.30 -23.43
CA TYR A 430 5.48 2.05 -22.24
C TYR A 430 5.11 3.47 -22.64
N ASP A 431 3.81 3.76 -22.61
CA ASP A 431 3.26 5.06 -22.98
C ASP A 431 2.35 5.54 -21.85
N ILE A 432 2.79 6.56 -21.15
CA ILE A 432 2.12 7.11 -19.98
C ILE A 432 1.83 8.57 -20.19
N ASP A 433 0.61 8.96 -19.89
CA ASP A 433 0.16 10.34 -19.98
C ASP A 433 0.93 11.29 -19.05
N LYS A 434 1.31 12.45 -19.59
CA LYS A 434 2.08 13.47 -18.90
C LYS A 434 1.23 14.69 -18.58
N ASN A 435 1.52 15.36 -17.46
CA ASN A 435 0.83 16.58 -17.11
C ASN A 435 1.11 17.72 -18.10
N GLN A 436 2.34 17.80 -18.62
CA GLN A 436 2.74 18.84 -19.58
C GLN A 436 1.84 18.88 -20.82
N SER A 437 1.36 17.72 -21.28
CA SER A 437 0.48 17.66 -22.46
C SER A 437 -0.86 18.38 -22.29
N LEU A 438 -1.25 18.63 -21.03
CA LEU A 438 -2.50 19.33 -20.68
C LEU A 438 -2.28 20.79 -20.25
N ALA A 439 -1.06 21.31 -20.28
CA ALA A 439 -0.73 22.64 -19.74
C ALA A 439 -1.63 23.77 -20.29
N LYS A 440 -1.99 23.69 -21.59
CA LYS A 440 -2.90 24.65 -22.25
C LYS A 440 -4.31 24.73 -21.66
N ASN A 441 -4.71 23.74 -20.84
CA ASN A 441 -6.04 23.70 -20.24
C ASN A 441 -6.12 24.53 -18.95
N LEU A 442 -5.00 25.03 -18.42
CA LEU A 442 -4.98 25.76 -17.16
C LEU A 442 -5.83 27.02 -17.23
N LYS A 443 -6.84 27.12 -16.34
CA LYS A 443 -7.67 28.33 -16.16
C LYS A 443 -7.51 28.94 -14.77
N GLY A 444 -7.27 28.12 -13.74
CA GLY A 444 -7.09 28.53 -12.36
C GLY A 444 -5.64 28.88 -12.03
N HIS A 445 -5.30 28.78 -10.75
CA HIS A 445 -3.97 29.12 -10.24
C HIS A 445 -3.22 27.84 -9.86
N LEU A 446 -2.09 27.60 -10.52
CA LEU A 446 -1.19 26.47 -10.22
C LEU A 446 0.08 26.99 -9.57
N PHE A 447 0.38 26.50 -8.37
CA PHE A 447 1.61 26.79 -7.65
C PHE A 447 2.48 25.53 -7.59
N LEU A 448 3.62 25.57 -8.28
CA LEU A 448 4.59 24.48 -8.36
C LEU A 448 5.76 24.75 -7.43
N VAL A 449 6.09 23.77 -6.61
CA VAL A 449 7.26 23.78 -5.71
C VAL A 449 8.07 22.52 -5.94
N THR A 450 9.38 22.67 -6.16
CA THR A 450 10.31 21.55 -6.32
C THR A 450 11.68 21.96 -5.80
N GLY A 451 12.49 20.98 -5.37
CA GLY A 451 13.88 21.19 -5.00
C GLY A 451 14.78 21.05 -6.23
N ASP A 452 15.77 21.90 -6.36
CA ASP A 452 16.79 21.83 -7.41
C ASP A 452 17.70 20.61 -7.29
N MET A 453 17.82 20.06 -6.08
CA MET A 453 18.56 18.83 -5.76
C MET A 453 17.66 17.59 -5.65
N ASP A 454 16.37 17.70 -5.96
CA ASP A 454 15.46 16.56 -5.93
C ASP A 454 15.79 15.58 -7.05
N ASN A 455 16.41 14.46 -6.69
CA ASN A 455 16.79 13.39 -7.63
C ASN A 455 15.67 12.34 -7.84
N ASN A 456 14.56 12.47 -7.11
CA ASN A 456 13.42 11.58 -7.23
C ASN A 456 12.32 12.21 -8.12
N CYS A 457 11.94 13.45 -7.84
CA CYS A 457 10.95 14.18 -8.62
C CYS A 457 11.64 15.32 -9.39
N LEU A 458 12.20 14.98 -10.53
CA LEU A 458 13.13 15.83 -11.28
C LEU A 458 12.50 17.15 -11.71
N LEU A 459 13.22 18.26 -11.51
CA LEU A 459 12.76 19.62 -11.84
C LEU A 459 12.29 19.75 -13.30
N TYR A 460 13.00 19.16 -14.24
CA TYR A 460 12.68 19.24 -15.67
C TYR A 460 11.43 18.45 -16.09
N THR A 461 10.87 17.61 -15.20
CA THR A 461 9.56 16.99 -15.42
C THR A 461 8.39 17.89 -15.02
N SER A 462 8.65 18.98 -14.31
CA SER A 462 7.62 19.95 -13.92
C SER A 462 7.18 20.78 -15.12
N PRO A 463 5.87 21.08 -15.26
CA PRO A 463 5.39 22.01 -16.28
C PRO A 463 6.08 23.37 -16.13
N SER A 464 6.77 23.82 -17.18
CA SER A 464 7.40 25.14 -17.15
C SER A 464 6.41 26.22 -17.64
N PRO A 465 6.64 27.50 -17.32
CA PRO A 465 5.85 28.59 -17.91
C PRO A 465 5.87 28.60 -19.45
N ARG A 466 6.89 28.00 -20.07
CA ARG A 466 6.98 27.85 -21.53
C ARG A 466 6.05 26.78 -22.09
N ASP A 467 5.70 25.78 -21.27
CA ASP A 467 4.74 24.74 -21.64
C ASP A 467 3.29 25.22 -21.53
N LEU A 468 3.10 26.40 -20.90
CA LEU A 468 1.80 27.04 -20.69
C LEU A 468 1.45 28.03 -21.81
N LEU A 469 2.39 28.31 -22.72
CA LEU A 469 2.22 29.19 -23.91
C LEU A 469 1.99 28.34 -25.16
#